data_fe3ce788c56db29388bc2e2d63617e5b
#
_entry.id   fe3ce788c56db29388bc2e2d63617e5b
#
_cell.length_a   1.000
_cell.length_b   1.000
_cell.length_c   1.000
_cell.angle_alpha   90.00
_cell.angle_beta   90.00
_cell.angle_gamma   90.00
#
_symmetry.space_group_name_H-M   'P 1'
#
loop_
_entity.id
_entity.type
_entity.pdbx_description
1 polymer ?
#
loop_
_entity_poly.entity_id
_entity_poly.type
_entity_poly.pdbx_seq_one_letter_code
_entity_poly.pdbx_strand_id
1 'polypeptide(L)'
;MLTIPSADEVHGYFESLSNWGRWGKNDCLGTLNFVTPAITVAAAREVQVRRSVSCSWPITDQHHEGDVFGTPQRFMLNRGQGLSDSDRVIPPHRRPGERGFGASEFVGFVFHGLNITHLDTLSHIFGDRKMYNGLPAELVTSQLGATRLAVTDVKDGKDGISAMGLWLLDNLDLEALGATAEGASF
;
A
#
# COMPACT_ATOMS: atom_id res chain seq x y z
N MET A 1 2.11 -24.54 22.11
CA MET A 1 1.77 -24.93 20.74
C MET A 1 0.61 -24.01 20.31
N LEU A 2 0.76 -23.19 19.29
CA LEU A 2 -0.35 -22.40 18.76
C LEU A 2 -1.32 -23.35 18.07
N THR A 3 -2.57 -23.38 18.53
CA THR A 3 -3.64 -24.18 17.93
C THR A 3 -4.16 -23.42 16.71
N ILE A 4 -4.17 -24.06 15.56
CA ILE A 4 -4.80 -23.49 14.36
C ILE A 4 -6.31 -23.50 14.60
N PRO A 5 -7.02 -22.36 14.49
CA PRO A 5 -8.46 -22.32 14.69
C PRO A 5 -9.21 -23.13 13.62
N SER A 6 -10.36 -23.68 13.98
CA SER A 6 -11.25 -24.34 13.03
C SER A 6 -11.91 -23.34 12.08
N ALA A 7 -12.47 -23.82 10.95
CA ALA A 7 -13.19 -22.96 10.01
C ALA A 7 -14.38 -22.24 10.68
N ASP A 8 -15.13 -22.94 11.54
CA ASP A 8 -16.28 -22.36 12.26
C ASP A 8 -15.84 -21.28 13.24
N GLU A 9 -14.71 -21.48 13.90
CA GLU A 9 -14.12 -20.48 14.81
C GLU A 9 -13.69 -19.23 14.05
N VAL A 10 -13.05 -19.40 12.87
CA VAL A 10 -12.69 -18.28 12.00
C VAL A 10 -13.93 -17.55 11.49
N HIS A 11 -14.99 -18.29 11.13
CA HIS A 11 -16.27 -17.68 10.75
C HIS A 11 -16.89 -16.86 11.90
N GLY A 12 -16.79 -17.35 13.13
CA GLY A 12 -17.24 -16.61 14.31
C GLY A 12 -16.53 -15.27 14.52
N TYR A 13 -15.31 -15.12 14.02
CA TYR A 13 -14.58 -13.83 14.11
C TYR A 13 -15.21 -12.73 13.26
N PHE A 14 -15.89 -13.05 12.15
CA PHE A 14 -16.59 -12.04 11.35
C PHE A 14 -17.70 -11.32 12.13
N GLU A 15 -18.28 -11.98 13.10
CA GLU A 15 -19.27 -11.36 13.99
C GLU A 15 -18.62 -10.77 15.25
N SER A 16 -17.82 -11.57 15.95
CA SER A 16 -17.29 -11.20 17.28
C SER A 16 -16.26 -10.06 17.24
N LEU A 17 -15.53 -9.92 16.13
CA LEU A 17 -14.52 -8.86 15.94
C LEU A 17 -14.99 -7.76 15.00
N SER A 18 -16.25 -7.81 14.56
CA SER A 18 -16.78 -6.81 13.61
C SER A 18 -16.80 -5.41 14.20
N ASN A 19 -16.31 -4.46 13.42
CA ASN A 19 -16.43 -3.02 13.67
C ASN A 19 -17.54 -2.36 12.83
N TRP A 20 -18.39 -3.16 12.16
CA TRP A 20 -19.46 -2.62 11.34
C TRP A 20 -20.42 -1.77 12.17
N GLY A 21 -20.76 -0.60 11.65
CA GLY A 21 -21.64 0.35 12.33
C GLY A 21 -21.05 1.09 13.52
N ARG A 22 -19.85 0.74 13.99
CA ARG A 22 -19.21 1.37 15.16
C ARG A 22 -19.08 2.88 15.03
N TRP A 23 -18.75 3.37 13.84
CA TRP A 23 -18.63 4.80 13.52
C TRP A 23 -19.73 5.30 12.58
N GLY A 24 -20.83 4.56 12.51
CA GLY A 24 -21.98 4.84 11.67
C GLY A 24 -21.97 4.10 10.35
N LYS A 25 -23.16 3.95 9.77
CA LYS A 25 -23.38 3.15 8.56
C LYS A 25 -22.71 3.69 7.29
N ASN A 26 -22.37 4.97 7.28
CA ASN A 26 -21.72 5.65 6.14
C ASN A 26 -20.22 5.81 6.35
N ASP A 27 -19.67 5.28 7.44
CA ASP A 27 -18.23 5.34 7.69
C ASP A 27 -17.46 4.58 6.62
N CYS A 28 -16.39 5.17 6.12
CA CYS A 28 -15.46 4.59 5.16
C CYS A 28 -14.03 4.50 5.70
N LEU A 29 -13.80 4.92 6.94
CA LEU A 29 -12.49 4.95 7.57
C LEU A 29 -12.17 3.68 8.38
N GLY A 30 -13.21 3.00 8.93
CA GLY A 30 -12.98 1.83 9.77
C GLY A 30 -12.06 2.17 10.95
N THR A 31 -11.04 1.32 11.17
CA THR A 31 -10.08 1.52 12.28
C THR A 31 -9.22 2.78 12.16
N LEU A 32 -9.17 3.43 11.00
CA LEU A 32 -8.51 4.75 10.87
C LEU A 32 -9.16 5.82 11.75
N ASN A 33 -10.40 5.62 12.17
CA ASN A 33 -11.04 6.50 13.15
C ASN A 33 -10.31 6.57 14.49
N PHE A 34 -9.46 5.58 14.80
CA PHE A 34 -8.60 5.63 15.98
C PHE A 34 -7.39 6.56 15.82
N VAL A 35 -6.99 6.88 14.59
CA VAL A 35 -5.87 7.79 14.32
C VAL A 35 -6.36 9.21 14.50
N THR A 36 -6.34 9.68 15.73
CA THR A 36 -6.74 11.06 16.09
C THR A 36 -5.55 12.02 15.97
N PRO A 37 -5.77 13.33 15.84
CA PRO A 37 -4.70 14.33 15.88
C PRO A 37 -3.79 14.20 17.10
N ALA A 38 -4.35 13.86 18.27
CA ALA A 38 -3.58 13.66 19.49
C ALA A 38 -2.64 12.46 19.38
N ILE A 39 -3.09 11.33 18.81
CA ILE A 39 -2.27 10.14 18.57
C ILE A 39 -1.17 10.45 17.55
N THR A 40 -1.50 11.18 16.47
CA THR A 40 -0.51 11.59 15.46
C THR A 40 0.59 12.46 16.09
N VAL A 41 0.24 13.41 16.92
CA VAL A 41 1.22 14.24 17.64
C VAL A 41 2.06 13.41 18.61
N ALA A 42 1.42 12.47 19.34
CA ALA A 42 2.14 11.58 20.24
C ALA A 42 3.14 10.71 19.49
N ALA A 43 2.72 10.07 18.38
CA ALA A 43 3.59 9.26 17.55
C ALA A 43 4.79 10.05 16.98
N ALA A 44 4.59 11.30 16.56
CA ALA A 44 5.67 12.14 16.08
C ALA A 44 6.72 12.46 17.16
N ARG A 45 6.36 12.43 18.44
CA ARG A 45 7.27 12.64 19.58
C ARG A 45 8.13 11.42 19.88
N GLU A 46 7.76 10.24 19.39
CA GLU A 46 8.54 9.01 19.55
C GLU A 46 9.81 9.00 18.69
N VAL A 47 9.93 9.92 17.74
CA VAL A 47 11.14 10.04 16.90
C VAL A 47 12.27 10.64 17.74
N GLN A 48 13.14 9.77 18.29
CA GLN A 48 14.27 10.15 19.14
C GLN A 48 15.58 10.31 18.37
N VAL A 49 15.69 9.63 17.25
CA VAL A 49 16.91 9.63 16.41
C VAL A 49 16.57 9.91 14.96
N ARG A 50 17.49 10.50 14.21
CA ARG A 50 17.32 10.82 12.79
C ARG A 50 17.60 9.60 11.89
N ARG A 51 17.11 8.43 12.29
CA ARG A 51 17.31 7.20 11.53
C ARG A 51 15.96 6.74 10.96
N SER A 52 15.91 6.51 9.66
CA SER A 52 14.78 5.88 9.01
C SER A 52 15.15 4.47 8.57
N VAL A 53 14.20 3.56 8.68
CA VAL A 53 14.31 2.17 8.23
C VAL A 53 13.19 1.94 7.24
N SER A 54 13.54 1.44 6.05
CA SER A 54 12.53 0.98 5.11
C SER A 54 12.05 -0.41 5.55
N CYS A 55 10.76 -0.53 5.76
CA CYS A 55 10.11 -1.83 5.98
C CYS A 55 9.49 -2.37 4.68
N SER A 56 9.83 -1.78 3.54
CA SER A 56 9.34 -2.20 2.23
C SER A 56 10.31 -3.19 1.61
N TRP A 57 9.79 -4.32 1.15
CA TRP A 57 10.55 -5.22 0.28
C TRP A 57 10.96 -4.50 -1.02
N PRO A 58 12.15 -4.75 -1.55
CA PRO A 58 12.55 -4.22 -2.85
C PRO A 58 11.64 -4.74 -3.96
N ILE A 59 11.13 -3.84 -4.79
CA ILE A 59 10.43 -4.22 -6.03
C ILE A 59 11.49 -4.60 -7.06
N THR A 60 11.61 -5.87 -7.39
CA THR A 60 12.59 -6.41 -8.32
C THR A 60 11.91 -7.11 -9.48
N ASP A 61 12.64 -7.25 -10.60
CA ASP A 61 12.24 -8.05 -11.75
C ASP A 61 12.73 -9.51 -11.64
N GLN A 62 13.28 -9.89 -10.49
CA GLN A 62 13.65 -11.26 -10.17
C GLN A 62 12.42 -12.04 -9.71
N HIS A 63 12.30 -13.27 -10.17
CA HIS A 63 11.22 -14.15 -9.71
C HIS A 63 11.44 -14.61 -8.26
N HIS A 64 10.37 -14.54 -7.45
CA HIS A 64 10.30 -15.05 -6.10
C HIS A 64 9.14 -16.04 -5.94
N GLU A 65 9.22 -16.94 -4.98
CA GLU A 65 8.14 -17.92 -4.73
C GLU A 65 6.78 -17.27 -4.41
N GLY A 66 6.79 -16.03 -3.89
CA GLY A 66 5.60 -15.24 -3.61
C GLY A 66 5.00 -14.53 -4.83
N ASP A 67 5.55 -14.66 -6.03
CA ASP A 67 5.06 -14.01 -7.26
C ASP A 67 3.86 -14.75 -7.85
N VAL A 68 2.79 -14.87 -7.07
CA VAL A 68 1.57 -15.62 -7.47
C VAL A 68 0.84 -15.00 -8.66
N PHE A 69 1.06 -13.73 -8.96
CA PHE A 69 0.47 -12.99 -10.09
C PHE A 69 1.51 -12.55 -11.13
N GLY A 70 2.70 -13.16 -11.10
CA GLY A 70 3.80 -12.85 -11.99
C GLY A 70 4.79 -11.82 -11.42
N THR A 71 5.96 -11.82 -12.01
CA THR A 71 7.07 -10.94 -11.62
C THR A 71 6.79 -9.50 -12.04
N PRO A 72 7.18 -8.51 -11.25
CA PRO A 72 7.14 -7.10 -11.64
C PRO A 72 7.88 -6.87 -12.97
N GLN A 73 7.28 -6.07 -13.82
CA GLN A 73 7.86 -5.65 -15.09
C GLN A 73 8.54 -4.31 -14.93
N ARG A 74 9.79 -4.21 -15.35
CA ARG A 74 10.57 -2.99 -15.29
C ARG A 74 11.39 -2.81 -16.55
N PHE A 75 11.28 -1.65 -17.19
CA PHE A 75 12.13 -1.30 -18.32
C PHE A 75 12.28 0.21 -18.47
N MET A 76 13.41 0.63 -19.02
CA MET A 76 13.70 2.05 -19.23
C MET A 76 12.97 2.57 -20.46
N LEU A 77 12.21 3.64 -20.32
CA LEU A 77 11.62 4.42 -21.40
C LEU A 77 12.66 5.37 -21.99
N ASN A 78 13.43 6.05 -21.13
CA ASN A 78 14.54 6.90 -21.50
C ASN A 78 15.79 6.48 -20.72
N ARG A 79 16.93 6.45 -21.41
CA ARG A 79 18.20 5.98 -20.86
C ARG A 79 19.33 6.94 -21.23
N GLY A 80 20.44 6.89 -20.47
CA GLY A 80 21.67 7.64 -20.78
C GLY A 80 22.65 6.85 -21.65
N GLN A 81 22.54 5.52 -21.71
CA GLN A 81 23.44 4.66 -22.48
C GLN A 81 23.23 4.86 -24.00
N GLY A 82 24.33 5.03 -24.75
CA GLY A 82 24.28 5.17 -26.20
C GLY A 82 23.75 6.51 -26.70
N LEU A 83 23.62 7.52 -25.82
CA LEU A 83 23.27 8.86 -26.24
C LEU A 83 24.48 9.49 -26.99
N SER A 84 24.50 9.35 -28.32
CA SER A 84 25.27 10.21 -29.19
C SER A 84 24.42 11.39 -29.64
N ASP A 85 25.04 12.44 -30.16
CA ASP A 85 24.30 13.61 -30.68
C ASP A 85 23.37 13.27 -31.85
N SER A 86 23.61 12.14 -32.56
CA SER A 86 22.79 11.64 -33.64
C SER A 86 21.59 10.80 -33.23
N ASP A 87 21.61 10.22 -32.00
CA ASP A 87 20.57 9.30 -31.54
C ASP A 87 19.52 9.98 -30.66
N ARG A 88 19.47 11.28 -30.69
CA ARG A 88 18.52 12.07 -29.90
C ARG A 88 17.12 11.89 -30.42
N VAL A 89 16.36 10.98 -29.83
CA VAL A 89 14.91 11.07 -29.83
C VAL A 89 14.55 12.25 -28.92
N ILE A 90 14.42 13.43 -29.52
CA ILE A 90 13.96 14.61 -28.80
C ILE A 90 12.47 14.43 -28.54
N PRO A 91 12.03 14.32 -27.28
CA PRO A 91 10.59 14.28 -26.98
C PRO A 91 9.93 15.52 -27.59
N PRO A 92 8.70 15.39 -28.15
CA PRO A 92 8.05 16.46 -28.90
C PRO A 92 7.76 17.75 -28.08
N HIS A 93 7.84 17.67 -26.76
CA HIS A 93 7.65 18.81 -25.85
C HIS A 93 8.94 19.56 -25.50
N ARG A 94 10.08 19.19 -26.10
CA ARG A 94 11.38 19.75 -25.76
C ARG A 94 11.63 21.08 -26.47
N ARG A 95 12.18 22.05 -25.73
CA ARG A 95 12.53 23.36 -26.29
C ARG A 95 13.90 23.31 -26.99
N PRO A 96 14.08 24.02 -28.12
CA PRO A 96 15.38 24.18 -28.76
C PRO A 96 16.42 24.73 -27.77
N GLY A 97 17.62 24.11 -27.73
CA GLY A 97 18.70 24.54 -26.83
C GLY A 97 18.67 23.97 -25.43
N GLU A 98 17.69 23.18 -25.08
CA GLU A 98 17.59 22.47 -23.78
C GLU A 98 18.68 21.39 -23.70
N ARG A 99 19.54 21.45 -22.67
CA ARG A 99 20.67 20.52 -22.50
C ARG A 99 20.44 19.43 -21.43
N GLY A 100 19.34 19.54 -20.65
CA GLY A 100 19.01 18.58 -19.61
C GLY A 100 18.34 17.30 -20.15
N PHE A 101 18.75 16.12 -19.67
CA PHE A 101 18.15 14.82 -19.97
C PHE A 101 17.80 14.12 -18.67
N GLY A 102 16.71 13.38 -18.68
CA GLY A 102 16.29 12.51 -17.59
C GLY A 102 16.20 11.07 -18.04
N ALA A 103 16.42 10.15 -17.10
CA ALA A 103 16.02 8.77 -17.27
C ALA A 103 14.57 8.62 -16.77
N SER A 104 13.80 7.79 -17.43
CA SER A 104 12.46 7.41 -16.97
C SER A 104 12.25 5.91 -17.21
N GLU A 105 11.52 5.29 -16.32
CA GLU A 105 11.23 3.86 -16.41
C GLU A 105 9.74 3.59 -16.28
N PHE A 106 9.33 2.46 -16.82
CA PHE A 106 8.05 1.85 -16.57
C PHE A 106 8.23 0.80 -15.47
N VAL A 107 7.32 0.80 -14.50
CA VAL A 107 7.18 -0.25 -13.51
C VAL A 107 5.72 -0.68 -13.48
N GLY A 108 5.46 -1.97 -13.65
CA GLY A 108 4.13 -2.55 -13.62
C GLY A 108 4.11 -3.84 -12.82
N PHE A 109 3.16 -3.98 -11.91
CA PHE A 109 3.00 -5.16 -11.06
C PHE A 109 1.57 -5.26 -10.54
N VAL A 110 1.20 -6.47 -10.10
CA VAL A 110 -0.03 -6.70 -9.35
C VAL A 110 0.26 -6.48 -7.87
N PHE A 111 -0.46 -5.57 -7.22
CA PHE A 111 -0.23 -5.24 -5.81
C PHE A 111 -0.46 -6.42 -4.87
N HIS A 112 -1.54 -7.15 -5.08
CA HIS A 112 -1.99 -8.22 -4.18
C HIS A 112 -1.27 -9.54 -4.49
N GLY A 113 0.00 -9.59 -4.15
CA GLY A 113 0.86 -10.76 -4.15
C GLY A 113 1.51 -10.91 -2.78
N LEU A 114 2.52 -11.77 -2.66
CA LEU A 114 3.23 -12.00 -1.40
C LEU A 114 4.56 -11.24 -1.31
N ASN A 115 4.94 -10.48 -2.34
CA ASN A 115 6.25 -9.83 -2.42
C ASN A 115 6.21 -8.30 -2.46
N ILE A 116 5.06 -7.72 -2.70
CA ILE A 116 4.93 -6.26 -2.81
C ILE A 116 4.37 -5.72 -1.50
N THR A 117 5.15 -4.88 -0.83
CA THR A 117 4.67 -4.17 0.36
C THR A 117 3.65 -3.12 -0.06
N HIS A 118 2.44 -3.22 0.46
CA HIS A 118 1.32 -2.35 0.08
C HIS A 118 0.36 -2.12 1.24
N LEU A 119 -0.59 -1.24 1.03
CA LEU A 119 -1.67 -0.95 1.94
C LEU A 119 -3.00 -1.27 1.26
N ASP A 120 -3.76 -2.18 1.84
CA ASP A 120 -5.10 -2.50 1.39
C ASP A 120 -6.15 -1.54 1.93
N THR A 121 -7.15 -1.29 1.11
CA THR A 121 -8.34 -0.53 1.49
C THR A 121 -9.43 -1.47 1.98
N LEU A 122 -10.48 -0.90 2.61
CA LEU A 122 -11.61 -1.68 3.12
C LEU A 122 -12.47 -2.33 2.00
N SER A 123 -12.17 -2.01 0.74
CA SER A 123 -12.77 -2.64 -0.44
C SER A 123 -12.01 -3.88 -0.93
N HIS A 124 -10.87 -4.24 -0.31
CA HIS A 124 -10.06 -5.37 -0.79
C HIS A 124 -10.64 -6.74 -0.40
N ILE A 125 -11.15 -6.87 0.82
CA ILE A 125 -11.62 -8.15 1.35
C ILE A 125 -13.14 -8.24 1.36
N PHE A 126 -13.66 -9.37 0.90
CA PHE A 126 -15.08 -9.68 0.87
C PHE A 126 -15.38 -10.87 1.79
N GLY A 127 -16.34 -10.70 2.69
CA GLY A 127 -16.97 -11.76 3.46
C GLY A 127 -18.44 -11.86 3.08
N ASP A 128 -18.94 -13.04 2.73
CA ASP A 128 -20.34 -13.27 2.32
C ASP A 128 -20.84 -12.26 1.27
N ARG A 129 -20.02 -11.97 0.26
CA ARG A 129 -20.28 -10.99 -0.81
C ARG A 129 -20.48 -9.54 -0.31
N LYS A 130 -19.93 -9.21 0.85
CA LYS A 130 -20.01 -7.90 1.45
C LYS A 130 -18.62 -7.39 1.81
N MET A 131 -18.45 -6.09 1.69
CA MET A 131 -17.33 -5.33 2.23
C MET A 131 -17.68 -4.76 3.60
N TYR A 132 -16.76 -3.97 4.16
CA TYR A 132 -16.96 -3.23 5.40
C TYR A 132 -18.32 -2.50 5.44
N ASN A 133 -18.95 -2.48 6.60
CA ASN A 133 -20.30 -1.93 6.83
C ASN A 133 -21.42 -2.59 6.00
N GLY A 134 -21.20 -3.81 5.51
CA GLY A 134 -22.19 -4.57 4.76
C GLY A 134 -22.41 -4.07 3.33
N LEU A 135 -21.53 -3.24 2.80
CA LEU A 135 -21.60 -2.80 1.42
C LEU A 135 -21.43 -3.97 0.44
N PRO A 136 -22.19 -4.04 -0.65
CA PRO A 136 -22.08 -5.11 -1.62
C PRO A 136 -20.70 -5.17 -2.29
N ALA A 137 -20.12 -6.37 -2.45
CA ALA A 137 -18.87 -6.60 -3.16
C ALA A 137 -18.92 -6.15 -4.64
N GLU A 138 -20.11 -6.16 -5.24
CA GLU A 138 -20.35 -5.72 -6.62
C GLU A 138 -20.03 -4.24 -6.87
N LEU A 139 -19.79 -3.45 -5.82
CA LEU A 139 -19.29 -2.08 -5.93
C LEU A 139 -17.81 -2.01 -6.33
N VAL A 140 -17.10 -3.14 -6.35
CA VAL A 140 -15.78 -3.27 -6.97
C VAL A 140 -15.97 -3.86 -8.36
N THR A 141 -15.74 -3.04 -9.36
CA THR A 141 -16.02 -3.38 -10.76
C THR A 141 -14.74 -3.47 -11.59
N SER A 142 -14.77 -4.23 -12.68
CA SER A 142 -13.65 -4.36 -13.60
C SER A 142 -13.32 -3.07 -14.36
N GLN A 143 -14.28 -2.17 -14.50
CA GLN A 143 -14.10 -0.94 -15.27
C GLN A 143 -13.71 0.26 -14.40
N LEU A 144 -14.34 0.39 -13.22
CA LEU A 144 -14.18 1.56 -12.36
C LEU A 144 -13.33 1.25 -11.11
N GLY A 145 -12.94 -0.02 -10.91
CA GLY A 145 -12.34 -0.44 -9.65
C GLY A 145 -13.32 -0.33 -8.49
N ALA A 146 -12.82 -0.05 -7.29
CA ALA A 146 -13.63 0.18 -6.11
C ALA A 146 -14.34 1.54 -6.20
N THR A 147 -15.68 1.52 -6.26
CA THR A 147 -16.52 2.74 -6.30
C THR A 147 -16.90 3.22 -4.89
N ARG A 148 -16.64 2.44 -3.87
CA ARG A 148 -16.80 2.74 -2.44
C ARG A 148 -15.70 2.07 -1.65
N LEU A 149 -15.34 2.65 -0.51
CA LEU A 149 -14.28 2.18 0.38
C LEU A 149 -12.89 2.17 -0.30
N ALA A 150 -12.72 2.92 -1.36
CA ALA A 150 -11.44 3.12 -2.04
C ALA A 150 -10.55 4.10 -1.26
N VAL A 151 -9.27 4.14 -1.60
CA VAL A 151 -8.33 5.12 -1.01
C VAL A 151 -8.78 6.56 -1.21
N THR A 152 -9.51 6.84 -2.29
CA THR A 152 -10.08 8.16 -2.59
C THR A 152 -11.16 8.59 -1.62
N ASP A 153 -11.92 7.65 -1.03
CA ASP A 153 -12.96 7.95 -0.04
C ASP A 153 -12.37 8.44 1.29
N VAL A 154 -11.09 8.18 1.52
CA VAL A 154 -10.35 8.58 2.72
C VAL A 154 -9.67 9.92 2.53
N LYS A 155 -9.33 10.26 1.29
CA LYS A 155 -8.54 11.43 0.91
C LYS A 155 -9.16 12.75 1.39
N ASP A 156 -10.49 12.86 1.33
CA ASP A 156 -11.21 14.10 1.62
C ASP A 156 -11.67 14.22 3.08
N GLY A 157 -11.44 13.18 3.87
CA GLY A 157 -11.99 13.11 5.23
C GLY A 157 -11.07 13.58 6.34
N LYS A 158 -9.76 13.65 6.13
CA LYS A 158 -8.77 14.01 7.18
C LYS A 158 -7.45 14.39 6.53
N ASP A 159 -6.72 15.31 7.14
CA ASP A 159 -5.40 15.77 6.77
C ASP A 159 -4.49 14.62 6.29
N GLY A 160 -3.73 14.81 5.21
CA GLY A 160 -3.07 13.79 4.40
C GLY A 160 -2.23 12.71 5.11
N ILE A 161 -1.88 12.90 6.38
CA ILE A 161 -1.20 11.90 7.21
C ILE A 161 -2.19 10.84 7.74
N SER A 162 -3.45 11.19 7.94
CA SER A 162 -4.48 10.24 8.36
C SER A 162 -4.93 9.29 7.24
N ALA A 163 -4.71 9.67 5.98
CA ALA A 163 -4.99 8.81 4.83
C ALA A 163 -4.01 7.62 4.71
N MET A 164 -2.87 7.67 5.39
CA MET A 164 -1.88 6.59 5.44
C MET A 164 -2.03 5.68 6.66
N GLY A 165 -3.17 5.73 7.32
CA GLY A 165 -3.47 4.87 8.47
C GLY A 165 -3.67 3.42 8.03
N LEU A 166 -2.93 2.58 8.66
CA LEU A 166 -2.81 1.14 8.58
C LEU A 166 -4.14 0.40 8.64
N TRP A 167 -4.75 0.09 7.52
CA TRP A 167 -5.81 -0.90 7.48
C TRP A 167 -5.25 -2.31 7.45
N LEU A 168 -4.35 -2.55 6.53
CA LEU A 168 -3.53 -3.75 6.44
C LEU A 168 -2.25 -3.34 5.73
N LEU A 169 -1.12 -3.35 6.45
CA LEU A 169 0.19 -3.31 5.82
C LEU A 169 0.62 -4.74 5.59
N ASP A 170 0.68 -5.12 4.33
CA ASP A 170 1.05 -6.46 3.92
C ASP A 170 2.50 -6.51 3.43
N ASN A 171 3.10 -7.68 3.60
CA ASN A 171 4.46 -8.00 3.11
C ASN A 171 5.54 -7.00 3.56
N LEU A 172 5.54 -6.62 4.85
CA LEU A 172 6.63 -5.82 5.42
C LEU A 172 7.90 -6.66 5.62
N ASP A 173 9.05 -6.06 5.33
CA ASP A 173 10.36 -6.58 5.72
C ASP A 173 10.59 -6.36 7.23
N LEU A 174 10.05 -7.25 8.05
CA LEU A 174 10.17 -7.17 9.50
C LEU A 174 11.58 -7.57 9.99
N GLU A 175 12.36 -8.29 9.20
CA GLU A 175 13.74 -8.64 9.49
C GLU A 175 14.62 -7.39 9.49
N ALA A 176 14.46 -6.51 8.52
CA ALA A 176 15.15 -5.23 8.46
C ALA A 176 14.80 -4.33 9.66
N LEU A 177 13.53 -4.33 10.09
CA LEU A 177 13.08 -3.60 11.26
C LEU A 177 13.67 -4.21 12.55
N GLY A 178 13.61 -5.54 12.71
CA GLY A 178 14.13 -6.27 13.86
C GLY A 178 15.64 -6.05 14.04
N ALA A 179 16.43 -6.23 12.99
CA ALA A 179 17.87 -5.99 13.01
C ALA A 179 18.25 -4.55 13.41
N THR A 180 17.37 -3.60 13.14
CA THR A 180 17.57 -2.21 13.54
C THR A 180 17.20 -1.98 15.00
N ALA A 181 16.13 -2.63 15.49
CA ALA A 181 15.67 -2.50 16.87
C ALA A 181 16.63 -3.14 17.87
N GLU A 182 17.26 -4.29 17.54
CA GLU A 182 18.25 -4.95 18.37
C GLU A 182 19.49 -4.09 18.67
N GLY A 183 19.84 -3.16 17.80
CA GLY A 183 20.93 -2.20 18.01
C GLY A 183 20.53 -0.91 18.73
N ALA A 184 19.25 -0.72 19.05
CA ALA A 184 18.72 0.45 19.73
C ALA A 184 18.44 0.08 21.19
N SER A 185 19.18 0.67 22.12
CA SER A 185 18.77 0.71 23.52
C SER A 185 17.62 1.71 23.62
N PHE A 186 16.41 1.24 23.91
CA PHE A 186 15.25 2.04 24.25
C PHE A 186 15.33 2.49 25.71
#